data_8bd57fbec861d191ab29978607c23a4a
#
_entry.id   8bd57fbec861d191ab29978607c23a4a
#
_cell.length_a   1.000
_cell.length_b   1.000
_cell.length_c   1.000
_cell.angle_alpha   90.00
_cell.angle_beta   90.00
_cell.angle_gamma   90.00
#
_symmetry.space_group_name_H-M   'P 1'
#
loop_
_entity.id
_entity.type
_entity.pdbx_description
1 polymer ?
#
loop_
_entity_poly.entity_id
_entity_poly.type
_entity_poly.pdbx_seq_one_letter_code
_entity_poly.pdbx_strand_id
1 'polypeptide(L)'
;MNVVLDNIIFTLQRYGGISVVWTELLRRARIDKDLQVTELDYTKDLTPRFMERYRVPAFKPQEPTLFHSSYFRILPDSSVKNITTVHDLTYHFYRHGLAKAVHLWEERRALRHSEAIICVSENTKRDLLRFYPWYPEQKIHVVYNGVGDEFFPIPSVEKKGFLLYV
;
A
#
# COMPACT_ATOMS: atom_id res chain seq x y z
N MET A 1 4.68 -3.22 19.37
CA MET A 1 5.53 -3.10 18.15
C MET A 1 5.32 -1.72 17.55
N ASN A 2 6.41 -0.99 17.25
CA ASN A 2 6.32 0.35 16.66
C ASN A 2 6.05 0.25 15.17
N VAL A 3 4.99 0.90 14.72
CA VAL A 3 4.55 0.91 13.31
C VAL A 3 4.32 2.35 12.85
N VAL A 4 4.92 2.70 11.73
CA VAL A 4 4.69 4.00 11.07
C VAL A 4 3.91 3.75 9.79
N LEU A 5 2.74 4.34 9.68
CA LEU A 5 1.84 4.28 8.54
C LEU A 5 1.88 5.59 7.76
N ASP A 6 2.31 5.53 6.52
CA ASP A 6 2.48 6.70 5.66
C ASP A 6 1.27 6.89 4.74
N ASN A 7 0.45 7.88 5.07
CA ASN A 7 -0.86 8.14 4.47
C ASN A 7 -0.79 8.95 3.16
N ILE A 8 0.31 8.84 2.40
CA ILE A 8 0.52 9.64 1.19
C ILE A 8 -0.57 9.44 0.13
N ILE A 9 -1.23 8.27 0.11
CA ILE A 9 -2.29 7.97 -0.86
C ILE A 9 -3.40 9.02 -0.87
N PHE A 10 -3.76 9.57 0.28
CA PHE A 10 -4.85 10.55 0.37
C PHE A 10 -4.52 11.90 -0.28
N THR A 11 -3.24 12.17 -0.57
CA THR A 11 -2.83 13.33 -1.38
C THR A 11 -2.79 13.01 -2.88
N LEU A 12 -2.74 11.74 -3.24
CA LEU A 12 -2.66 11.29 -4.64
C LEU A 12 -4.03 10.98 -5.23
N GLN A 13 -4.88 10.35 -4.43
CA GLN A 13 -6.27 10.07 -4.79
C GLN A 13 -7.15 10.11 -3.53
N ARG A 14 -8.18 10.93 -3.58
CA ARG A 14 -9.10 11.07 -2.44
C ARG A 14 -10.04 9.87 -2.31
N TYR A 15 -10.46 9.31 -3.44
CA TYR A 15 -11.36 8.15 -3.54
C TYR A 15 -10.78 7.13 -4.51
N GLY A 16 -10.81 5.85 -4.13
CA GLY A 16 -10.32 4.74 -4.95
C GLY A 16 -10.05 3.50 -4.12
N GLY A 17 -9.82 2.37 -4.77
CA GLY A 17 -9.62 1.08 -4.11
C GLY A 17 -8.52 1.11 -3.05
N ILE A 18 -7.37 1.70 -3.38
CA ILE A 18 -6.24 1.79 -2.43
C ILE A 18 -6.61 2.65 -1.22
N SER A 19 -7.30 3.79 -1.42
CA SER A 19 -7.72 4.67 -0.32
C SER A 19 -8.70 3.96 0.62
N VAL A 20 -9.60 3.14 0.10
CA VAL A 20 -10.54 2.34 0.91
C VAL A 20 -9.80 1.29 1.74
N VAL A 21 -8.94 0.51 1.11
CA VAL A 21 -8.12 -0.51 1.80
C VAL A 21 -7.25 0.14 2.88
N TRP A 22 -6.63 1.29 2.56
CA TRP A 22 -5.77 1.99 3.51
C TRP A 22 -6.55 2.57 4.69
N THR A 23 -7.75 3.11 4.45
CA THR A 23 -8.64 3.60 5.51
C THR A 23 -9.01 2.48 6.48
N GLU A 24 -9.32 1.31 5.96
CA GLU A 24 -9.68 0.14 6.79
C GLU A 24 -8.46 -0.38 7.57
N LEU A 25 -7.27 -0.40 6.96
CA LEU A 25 -6.03 -0.74 7.64
C LEU A 25 -5.76 0.19 8.82
N LEU A 26 -5.87 1.51 8.62
CA LEU A 26 -5.71 2.51 9.68
C LEU A 26 -6.72 2.31 10.81
N ARG A 27 -7.99 2.09 10.47
CA ARG A 27 -9.05 1.85 11.45
C ARG A 27 -8.72 0.67 12.35
N ARG A 28 -8.24 -0.44 11.76
CA ARG A 28 -7.88 -1.65 12.51
C ARG A 28 -6.58 -1.48 13.30
N ALA A 29 -5.57 -0.85 12.72
CA ALA A 29 -4.31 -0.62 13.39
C ALA A 29 -4.44 0.26 14.65
N ARG A 30 -5.35 1.26 14.62
CA ARG A 30 -5.61 2.15 15.77
C ARG A 30 -6.22 1.47 16.98
N ILE A 31 -6.96 0.40 16.79
CA ILE A 31 -7.61 -0.34 17.89
C ILE A 31 -6.79 -1.52 18.39
N ASP A 32 -5.74 -1.89 17.66
CA ASP A 32 -4.86 -2.99 18.04
C ASP A 32 -3.92 -2.54 19.16
N LYS A 33 -4.06 -3.17 20.34
CA LYS A 33 -3.30 -2.80 21.56
C LYS A 33 -1.84 -3.23 21.52
N ASP A 34 -1.47 -4.13 20.62
CA ASP A 34 -0.09 -4.63 20.47
C ASP A 34 0.74 -3.72 19.56
N LEU A 35 0.10 -2.76 18.89
CA LEU A 35 0.73 -1.81 18.00
C LEU A 35 0.82 -0.41 18.63
N GLN A 36 1.99 0.19 18.51
CA GLN A 36 2.20 1.62 18.72
C GLN A 36 2.24 2.30 17.36
N VAL A 37 1.12 2.86 16.94
CA VAL A 37 0.94 3.39 15.60
C VAL A 37 1.25 4.87 15.56
N THR A 38 2.16 5.26 14.67
CA THR A 38 2.39 6.65 14.26
C THR A 38 1.91 6.83 12.84
N GLU A 39 1.07 7.82 12.59
CA GLU A 39 0.57 8.12 11.26
C GLU A 39 1.25 9.36 10.69
N LEU A 40 1.73 9.26 9.46
CA LEU A 40 2.18 10.42 8.68
C LEU A 40 1.00 10.91 7.83
N ASP A 41 0.20 11.78 8.39
CA ASP A 41 -1.02 12.29 7.76
C ASP A 41 -0.77 13.65 7.09
N TYR A 42 -0.65 13.61 5.76
CA TYR A 42 -0.42 14.79 4.91
C TYR A 42 -1.70 15.59 4.60
N THR A 43 -2.83 15.14 5.07
CA THR A 43 -4.12 15.86 4.89
C THR A 43 -4.52 16.66 6.12
N LYS A 44 -3.93 16.35 7.28
CA LYS A 44 -4.25 16.98 8.57
C LYS A 44 -3.03 17.58 9.26
N ASP A 45 -2.02 16.73 9.51
CA ASP A 45 -0.93 17.06 10.42
C ASP A 45 0.33 17.54 9.71
N LEU A 46 0.50 17.13 8.44
CA LEU A 46 1.68 17.43 7.63
C LEU A 46 1.29 18.20 6.38
N THR A 47 2.03 19.28 6.07
CA THR A 47 1.92 19.95 4.79
C THR A 47 2.74 19.22 3.74
N PRO A 48 2.12 18.72 2.65
CA PRO A 48 2.88 18.04 1.59
C PRO A 48 3.84 19.02 0.93
N ARG A 49 5.11 18.63 0.85
CA ARG A 49 6.12 19.39 0.10
C ARG A 49 5.87 19.23 -1.41
N PHE A 50 6.41 20.11 -2.20
CA PHE A 50 6.40 19.94 -3.66
C PHE A 50 6.96 18.56 -4.03
N MET A 51 6.22 17.79 -4.84
CA MET A 51 6.52 16.41 -5.23
C MET A 51 6.74 15.45 -4.04
N GLU A 52 5.97 15.61 -2.95
CA GLU A 52 6.08 14.80 -1.72
C GLU A 52 6.08 13.30 -1.98
N ARG A 53 5.30 12.82 -2.94
CA ARG A 53 5.23 11.41 -3.36
C ARG A 53 6.61 10.80 -3.62
N TYR A 54 7.53 11.55 -4.22
CA TYR A 54 8.85 11.06 -4.62
C TYR A 54 9.93 11.22 -3.55
N ARG A 55 9.59 11.86 -2.44
CA ARG A 55 10.53 12.16 -1.36
C ARG A 55 10.52 11.09 -0.28
N VAL A 56 11.62 10.98 0.41
CA VAL A 56 11.68 10.26 1.67
C VAL A 56 10.80 10.99 2.69
N PRO A 57 9.93 10.30 3.43
CA PRO A 57 9.14 10.90 4.50
C PRO A 57 10.01 11.66 5.50
N ALA A 58 9.55 12.82 5.97
CA ALA A 58 10.25 13.62 6.98
C ALA A 58 9.99 13.03 8.38
N PHE A 59 10.43 11.80 8.59
CA PHE A 59 10.29 11.07 9.85
C PHE A 59 11.64 10.45 10.20
N LYS A 60 12.01 10.52 11.50
CA LYS A 60 13.20 9.85 12.03
C LYS A 60 12.75 8.92 13.14
N PRO A 61 12.89 7.61 12.99
CA PRO A 61 12.56 6.64 14.03
C PRO A 61 13.57 6.79 15.19
N GLN A 62 13.08 6.68 16.41
CA GLN A 62 13.92 6.68 17.62
C GLN A 62 14.18 5.23 18.11
N GLU A 63 13.42 4.28 17.63
CA GLU A 63 13.43 2.87 17.97
C GLU A 63 13.23 2.01 16.73
N PRO A 64 13.55 0.70 16.79
CA PRO A 64 13.26 -0.22 15.70
C PRO A 64 11.80 -0.15 15.29
N THR A 65 11.57 0.14 14.01
CA THR A 65 10.24 0.51 13.49
C THR A 65 9.92 -0.28 12.24
N LEU A 66 8.68 -0.71 12.12
CA LEU A 66 8.12 -1.16 10.86
C LEU A 66 7.50 0.04 10.13
N PHE A 67 7.91 0.29 8.91
CA PHE A 67 7.36 1.35 8.06
C PHE A 67 6.54 0.75 6.93
N HIS A 68 5.31 1.17 6.79
CA HIS A 68 4.43 0.77 5.71
C HIS A 68 3.81 2.01 5.06
N SER A 69 4.11 2.22 3.78
CA SER A 69 3.54 3.31 3.00
C SER A 69 2.34 2.84 2.20
N SER A 70 1.35 3.70 2.10
CA SER A 70 0.20 3.53 1.19
C SER A 70 0.57 3.65 -0.30
N TYR A 71 1.83 3.96 -0.58
CA TYR A 71 2.41 4.01 -1.93
C TYR A 71 3.85 3.48 -1.89
N PHE A 72 4.60 3.60 -2.99
CA PHE A 72 5.98 3.10 -3.12
C PHE A 72 7.02 4.00 -2.43
N ARG A 73 6.79 4.40 -1.18
CA ARG A 73 7.75 5.17 -0.39
C ARG A 73 8.44 4.28 0.63
N ILE A 74 9.64 4.66 0.99
CA ILE A 74 10.49 3.96 1.95
C ILE A 74 11.15 4.93 2.92
N LEU A 75 11.52 4.45 4.10
CA LEU A 75 12.47 5.08 5.00
C LEU A 75 13.81 4.34 4.89
N PRO A 76 14.85 4.97 4.33
CA PRO A 76 16.16 4.34 4.15
C PRO A 76 17.01 4.45 5.42
N ASP A 77 16.55 3.83 6.50
CA ASP A 77 17.22 3.81 7.80
C ASP A 77 17.40 2.36 8.23
N SER A 78 18.55 2.02 8.80
CA SER A 78 18.91 0.65 9.19
C SER A 78 18.06 0.10 10.33
N SER A 79 17.46 0.96 11.15
CA SER A 79 16.52 0.59 12.22
C SER A 79 15.10 0.35 11.71
N VAL A 80 14.84 0.59 10.40
CA VAL A 80 13.51 0.49 9.81
C VAL A 80 13.37 -0.75 8.94
N LYS A 81 12.31 -1.51 9.18
CA LYS A 81 11.84 -2.57 8.27
C LYS A 81 10.74 -2.02 7.39
N ASN A 82 11.04 -1.78 6.13
CA ASN A 82 10.06 -1.33 5.16
C ASN A 82 9.18 -2.48 4.68
N ILE A 83 7.88 -2.26 4.61
CA ILE A 83 6.89 -3.14 4.00
C ILE A 83 6.25 -2.40 2.81
N THR A 84 6.10 -3.10 1.70
CA THR A 84 5.43 -2.56 0.52
C THR A 84 4.24 -3.43 0.14
N THR A 85 3.08 -2.81 -0.10
CA THR A 85 1.93 -3.49 -0.71
C THR A 85 1.91 -3.23 -2.20
N VAL A 86 1.79 -4.30 -2.98
CA VAL A 86 1.60 -4.27 -4.44
C VAL A 86 0.14 -4.64 -4.73
N HIS A 87 -0.62 -3.66 -5.20
CA HIS A 87 -2.03 -3.83 -5.54
C HIS A 87 -2.20 -4.43 -6.93
N ASP A 88 -1.47 -3.91 -7.91
CA ASP A 88 -1.44 -4.42 -9.28
C ASP A 88 -0.12 -4.07 -9.97
N LEU A 89 0.07 -4.62 -11.16
CA LEU A 89 1.21 -4.36 -12.03
C LEU A 89 0.74 -3.82 -13.41
N THR A 90 -0.37 -3.10 -13.41
CA THR A 90 -1.01 -2.53 -14.60
C THR A 90 -0.06 -1.66 -15.42
N TYR A 91 0.84 -0.93 -14.77
CA TYR A 91 1.83 -0.11 -15.47
C TYR A 91 2.79 -0.93 -16.31
N HIS A 92 3.12 -2.17 -15.92
CA HIS A 92 3.96 -3.05 -16.72
C HIS A 92 3.30 -3.44 -18.04
N PHE A 93 2.00 -3.67 -18.02
CA PHE A 93 1.25 -4.19 -19.18
C PHE A 93 0.74 -3.09 -20.11
N TYR A 94 0.17 -2.02 -19.54
CA TYR A 94 -0.71 -1.11 -20.29
C TYR A 94 -0.21 0.33 -20.37
N ARG A 95 0.84 0.69 -19.65
CA ARG A 95 1.38 2.06 -19.71
C ARG A 95 2.64 2.14 -20.56
N HIS A 96 2.92 3.34 -21.09
CA HIS A 96 4.06 3.63 -21.94
C HIS A 96 4.68 4.98 -21.58
N GLY A 97 5.89 5.25 -22.11
CA GLY A 97 6.58 6.53 -22.00
C GLY A 97 7.12 6.82 -20.59
N LEU A 98 7.36 8.12 -20.36
CA LEU A 98 8.05 8.60 -19.14
C LEU A 98 7.28 8.26 -17.85
N ALA A 99 5.95 8.34 -17.88
CA ALA A 99 5.12 8.02 -16.73
C ALA A 99 5.33 6.56 -16.25
N LYS A 100 5.43 5.61 -17.21
CA LYS A 100 5.79 4.22 -16.91
C LYS A 100 7.17 4.16 -16.28
N ALA A 101 8.18 4.77 -16.89
CA ALA A 101 9.56 4.71 -16.42
C ALA A 101 9.69 5.21 -14.97
N VAL A 102 9.03 6.33 -14.64
CA VAL A 102 9.02 6.90 -13.29
C VAL A 102 8.34 5.95 -12.31
N HIS A 103 7.17 5.42 -12.66
CA HIS A 103 6.44 4.49 -11.80
C HIS A 103 7.27 3.21 -11.52
N LEU A 104 7.85 2.60 -12.55
CA LEU A 104 8.68 1.40 -12.40
C LEU A 104 9.95 1.68 -11.58
N TRP A 105 10.50 2.89 -11.65
CA TRP A 105 11.62 3.30 -10.81
C TRP A 105 11.19 3.37 -9.33
N GLU A 106 10.02 3.99 -9.01
CA GLU A 106 9.48 4.04 -7.65
C GLU A 106 9.24 2.63 -7.11
N GLU A 107 8.54 1.80 -7.87
CA GLU A 107 8.21 0.43 -7.53
C GLU A 107 9.49 -0.39 -7.26
N ARG A 108 10.44 -0.40 -8.20
CA ARG A 108 11.72 -1.11 -8.05
C ARG A 108 12.51 -0.64 -6.84
N ARG A 109 12.50 0.68 -6.56
CA ARG A 109 13.15 1.25 -5.39
C ARG A 109 12.49 0.74 -4.10
N ALA A 110 11.17 0.76 -4.02
CA ALA A 110 10.43 0.26 -2.87
C ALA A 110 10.71 -1.23 -2.64
N LEU A 111 10.60 -2.06 -3.68
CA LEU A 111 10.88 -3.49 -3.60
C LEU A 111 12.29 -3.79 -3.07
N ARG A 112 13.31 -3.08 -3.54
CA ARG A 112 14.71 -3.30 -3.12
C ARG A 112 14.96 -3.00 -1.65
N HIS A 113 14.19 -2.10 -1.06
CA HIS A 113 14.35 -1.68 0.33
C HIS A 113 13.32 -2.34 1.26
N SER A 114 12.41 -3.15 0.74
CA SER A 114 11.39 -3.82 1.54
C SER A 114 11.92 -5.11 2.13
N GLU A 115 11.68 -5.29 3.42
CA GLU A 115 11.93 -6.55 4.13
C GLU A 115 10.92 -7.63 3.72
N ALA A 116 9.66 -7.21 3.49
CA ALA A 116 8.61 -8.08 2.97
C ALA A 116 7.68 -7.32 2.04
N ILE A 117 7.02 -8.05 1.14
CA ILE A 117 6.02 -7.54 0.20
C ILE A 117 4.69 -8.20 0.46
N ILE A 118 3.64 -7.40 0.46
CA ILE A 118 2.26 -7.86 0.47
C ILE A 118 1.71 -7.75 -0.94
N CYS A 119 1.23 -8.87 -1.50
CA CYS A 119 0.48 -8.91 -2.74
C CYS A 119 -1.00 -9.15 -2.44
N VAL A 120 -1.89 -8.39 -3.07
CA VAL A 120 -3.34 -8.50 -2.80
C VAL A 120 -4.00 -9.72 -3.44
N SER A 121 -3.25 -10.50 -4.23
CA SER A 121 -3.73 -11.76 -4.82
C SER A 121 -2.56 -12.64 -5.27
N GLU A 122 -2.84 -13.94 -5.48
CA GLU A 122 -1.88 -14.86 -6.10
C GLU A 122 -1.49 -14.43 -7.52
N ASN A 123 -2.41 -13.80 -8.24
CA ASN A 123 -2.11 -13.26 -9.56
C ASN A 123 -1.08 -12.13 -9.49
N THR A 124 -1.27 -11.20 -8.55
CA THR A 124 -0.32 -10.10 -8.30
C THR A 124 1.07 -10.66 -7.91
N LYS A 125 1.12 -11.70 -7.06
CA LYS A 125 2.38 -12.38 -6.71
C LYS A 125 3.07 -12.99 -7.94
N ARG A 126 2.33 -13.71 -8.80
CA ARG A 126 2.89 -14.29 -10.03
C ARG A 126 3.46 -13.22 -10.96
N ASP A 127 2.71 -12.14 -11.17
CA ASP A 127 3.16 -11.03 -12.01
C ASP A 127 4.37 -10.32 -11.41
N LEU A 128 4.40 -10.14 -10.08
CA LEU A 128 5.57 -9.58 -9.39
C LEU A 128 6.81 -10.42 -9.64
N LEU A 129 6.75 -11.73 -9.46
CA LEU A 129 7.88 -12.64 -9.71
C LEU A 129 8.28 -12.68 -11.18
N ARG A 130 7.35 -12.51 -12.11
CA ARG A 130 7.62 -12.39 -13.55
C ARG A 130 8.45 -11.17 -13.90
N PHE A 131 8.13 -9.99 -13.32
CA PHE A 131 8.82 -8.73 -13.62
C PHE A 131 10.03 -8.48 -12.72
N TYR A 132 10.04 -9.08 -11.53
CA TYR A 132 11.11 -8.94 -10.53
C TYR A 132 11.62 -10.31 -10.04
N PRO A 133 12.16 -11.17 -10.93
CA PRO A 133 12.61 -12.53 -10.57
C PRO A 133 13.77 -12.55 -9.57
N TRP A 134 14.39 -11.42 -9.32
CA TRP A 134 15.45 -11.25 -8.33
C TRP A 134 14.93 -11.08 -6.90
N TYR A 135 13.61 -10.83 -6.70
CA TYR A 135 13.06 -10.69 -5.35
C TYR A 135 12.79 -12.06 -4.73
N PRO A 136 13.20 -12.29 -3.46
CA PRO A 136 13.03 -13.59 -2.82
C PRO A 136 11.55 -13.93 -2.60
N GLU A 137 11.08 -15.03 -3.17
CA GLU A 137 9.67 -15.42 -3.08
C GLU A 137 9.18 -15.61 -1.65
N GLN A 138 10.04 -16.13 -0.75
CA GLN A 138 9.72 -16.33 0.66
C GLN A 138 9.42 -15.04 1.44
N LYS A 139 9.75 -13.88 0.89
CA LYS A 139 9.43 -12.56 1.43
C LYS A 139 8.16 -11.96 0.84
N ILE A 140 7.44 -12.68 -0.01
CA ILE A 140 6.19 -12.23 -0.62
C ILE A 140 5.03 -12.95 0.06
N HIS A 141 4.15 -12.16 0.65
CA HIS A 141 2.96 -12.64 1.36
C HIS A 141 1.70 -12.25 0.59
N VAL A 142 0.79 -13.20 0.37
CA VAL A 142 -0.50 -12.89 -0.23
C VAL A 142 -1.50 -12.61 0.86
N VAL A 143 -2.04 -11.38 0.87
CA VAL A 143 -3.09 -10.94 1.78
C VAL A 143 -4.20 -10.34 0.94
N TYR A 144 -5.30 -11.08 0.81
CA TYR A 144 -6.45 -10.64 0.03
C TYR A 144 -7.11 -9.41 0.64
N ASN A 145 -7.59 -8.51 -0.21
CA ASN A 145 -8.45 -7.43 0.25
C ASN A 145 -9.72 -8.00 0.86
N GLY A 146 -10.08 -7.49 2.02
CA GLY A 146 -11.35 -7.84 2.67
C GLY A 146 -12.52 -7.08 2.06
N VAL A 147 -13.71 -7.45 2.51
CA VAL A 147 -14.95 -6.73 2.26
C VAL A 147 -15.31 -5.95 3.52
N GLY A 148 -15.79 -4.71 3.37
CA GLY A 148 -16.22 -3.89 4.50
C GLY A 148 -17.44 -4.51 5.21
N ASP A 149 -17.56 -4.24 6.51
CA ASP A 149 -18.61 -4.79 7.36
C ASP A 149 -20.02 -4.34 6.90
N GLU A 150 -20.10 -3.28 6.08
CA GLU A 150 -21.35 -2.78 5.47
C GLU A 150 -21.87 -3.68 4.32
N PHE A 151 -21.04 -4.58 3.79
CA PHE A 151 -21.43 -5.51 2.74
C PHE A 151 -21.81 -6.87 3.33
N PHE A 152 -23.08 -7.12 3.48
CA PHE A 152 -23.60 -8.38 3.99
C PHE A 152 -24.75 -8.91 3.12
N PRO A 153 -24.97 -10.23 3.06
CA PRO A 153 -26.09 -10.80 2.33
C PRO A 153 -27.42 -10.34 2.91
N ILE A 154 -28.30 -9.82 2.05
CA ILE A 154 -29.69 -9.48 2.44
C ILE A 154 -30.62 -10.52 1.82
N PRO A 155 -31.10 -11.52 2.59
CA PRO A 155 -31.88 -12.63 2.04
C PRO A 155 -33.21 -12.22 1.39
N SER A 156 -33.78 -11.09 1.82
CA SER A 156 -35.08 -10.57 1.35
C SER A 156 -34.99 -9.79 0.05
N VAL A 157 -33.78 -9.54 -0.49
CA VAL A 157 -33.62 -8.78 -1.74
C VAL A 157 -33.87 -9.69 -2.94
N GLU A 158 -34.84 -9.31 -3.76
CA GLU A 158 -35.14 -9.99 -5.02
C GLU A 158 -33.94 -9.83 -6.00
N LYS A 159 -33.46 -10.95 -6.52
CA LYS A 159 -32.41 -10.94 -7.54
C LYS A 159 -33.00 -10.51 -8.88
N LYS A 160 -32.53 -9.40 -9.43
CA LYS A 160 -32.90 -8.92 -10.76
C LYS A 160 -31.89 -9.36 -11.80
N GLY A 161 -32.36 -9.62 -13.02
CA GLY A 161 -31.53 -10.12 -14.13
C GLY A 161 -30.68 -9.04 -14.81
N PHE A 162 -29.91 -8.26 -14.04
CA PHE A 162 -28.94 -7.29 -14.58
C PHE A 162 -27.58 -7.42 -13.90
N LEU A 163 -26.54 -7.01 -14.59
CA LEU A 163 -25.20 -6.84 -14.05
C LEU A 163 -24.98 -5.37 -13.68
N LEU A 164 -24.63 -5.12 -12.42
CA LEU A 164 -24.22 -3.79 -11.97
C LEU A 164 -22.69 -3.69 -12.12
N TYR A 165 -22.25 -2.72 -12.89
CA TYR A 165 -20.84 -2.30 -12.94
C TYR A 165 -20.72 -0.96 -12.21
N VAL A 166 -19.75 -0.86 -11.28
CA VAL A 166 -19.47 0.33 -10.47
C VAL A 166 -18.07 0.85 -10.80
#